data_4b1f16c9a0d94da60691fe058ccf1768
#
_entry.id   4b1f16c9a0d94da60691fe058ccf1768
#
_cell.length_a   1.000
_cell.length_b   1.000
_cell.length_c   1.000
_cell.angle_alpha   90.00
_cell.angle_beta   90.00
_cell.angle_gamma   90.00
#
_symmetry.space_group_name_H-M   'P 1'
#
loop_
_entity.id
_entity.type
_entity.pdbx_description
1 polymer ?
#
loop_
_entity_poly.entity_id
_entity_poly.type
_entity_poly.pdbx_seq_one_letter_code
_entity_poly.pdbx_strand_id
1 'polypeptide(L)'
;MAHWLMKSEPESYGWDQLLADGATEWDGVRNNAARLHLRAMKVGDEAFFYHSMSDKAVVGIMRITREAAPDPKDGDWVSVRVEPVRALKRPVTLAEIKAEPSLSKIELIRQSRLSVAPVRDEEWRKILDMGGQS
;
A
#
# COMPACT_ATOMS: atom_id res chain seq x y z
N MET A 1 -1.90 15.84 -2.75
CA MET A 1 -2.14 14.40 -2.92
C MET A 1 -1.43 13.64 -1.83
N ALA A 2 -2.13 12.77 -1.14
CA ALA A 2 -1.52 11.95 -0.09
C ALA A 2 -0.98 10.65 -0.68
N HIS A 3 -0.02 10.07 0.02
CA HIS A 3 0.59 8.80 -0.35
C HIS A 3 0.42 7.78 0.77
N TRP A 4 0.21 6.53 0.39
CA TRP A 4 -0.11 5.44 1.31
C TRP A 4 0.71 4.21 0.99
N LEU A 5 0.74 3.27 1.93
CA LEU A 5 1.30 1.93 1.72
C LEU A 5 0.25 0.93 2.21
N MET A 6 -0.07 -0.03 1.37
CA MET A 6 -1.11 -1.01 1.66
C MET A 6 -0.51 -2.40 1.50
N LYS A 7 -0.65 -3.21 2.54
CA LYS A 7 -0.04 -4.55 2.61
C LYS A 7 -1.03 -5.62 2.19
N SER A 8 -0.56 -6.56 1.38
CA SER A 8 -1.32 -7.74 1.00
C SER A 8 -0.41 -8.96 1.01
N GLU A 9 -0.96 -10.10 1.43
CA GLU A 9 -0.24 -11.37 1.33
C GLU A 9 -0.31 -11.84 -0.11
N PRO A 10 0.83 -12.06 -0.80
CA PRO A 10 0.80 -12.42 -2.22
C PRO A 10 0.08 -13.74 -2.50
N GLU A 11 0.03 -14.65 -1.54
CA GLU A 11 -0.69 -15.92 -1.69
C GLU A 11 -2.21 -15.72 -1.68
N SER A 12 -2.70 -14.69 -0.98
CA SER A 12 -4.12 -14.36 -0.93
C SER A 12 -4.50 -13.40 -2.05
N TYR A 13 -3.71 -12.35 -2.25
CA TYR A 13 -3.94 -11.38 -3.32
C TYR A 13 -2.63 -10.66 -3.63
N GLY A 14 -1.99 -11.03 -4.72
CA GLY A 14 -0.71 -10.44 -5.13
C GLY A 14 -0.85 -9.39 -6.19
N TRP A 15 0.27 -8.75 -6.49
CA TRP A 15 0.35 -7.71 -7.52
C TRP A 15 -0.11 -8.22 -8.90
N ASP A 16 0.29 -9.46 -9.26
CA ASP A 16 -0.11 -10.05 -10.53
C ASP A 16 -1.61 -10.23 -10.63
N GLN A 17 -2.26 -10.56 -9.51
CA GLN A 17 -3.71 -10.69 -9.47
C GLN A 17 -4.38 -9.34 -9.70
N LEU A 18 -3.86 -8.28 -9.10
CA LEU A 18 -4.38 -6.93 -9.31
C LEU A 18 -4.24 -6.52 -10.78
N LEU A 19 -3.09 -6.81 -11.40
CA LEU A 19 -2.89 -6.52 -12.83
C LEU A 19 -3.91 -7.26 -13.69
N ALA A 20 -4.18 -8.53 -13.37
CA ALA A 20 -5.16 -9.34 -14.10
C ALA A 20 -6.57 -8.80 -13.92
N ASP A 21 -6.93 -8.39 -12.70
CA ASP A 21 -8.26 -7.89 -12.38
C ASP A 21 -8.50 -6.46 -12.90
N GLY A 22 -7.45 -5.65 -13.03
CA GLY A 22 -7.54 -4.26 -13.47
C GLY A 22 -8.04 -3.29 -12.41
N ALA A 23 -8.69 -3.77 -11.37
CA ALA A 23 -9.19 -3.00 -10.23
C ALA A 23 -9.66 -3.96 -9.16
N THR A 24 -9.67 -3.53 -7.91
CA THR A 24 -10.21 -4.36 -6.83
C THR A 24 -10.72 -3.51 -5.67
N GLU A 25 -11.61 -4.12 -4.87
CA GLU A 25 -11.99 -3.58 -3.57
C GLU A 25 -10.91 -3.98 -2.56
N TRP A 26 -10.34 -3.01 -1.88
CA TRP A 26 -9.37 -3.30 -0.81
C TRP A 26 -10.13 -3.56 0.47
N ASP A 27 -10.68 -4.76 0.57
CA ASP A 27 -11.53 -5.20 1.67
C ASP A 27 -10.75 -6.02 2.70
N GLY A 28 -11.46 -6.49 3.70
CA GLY A 28 -10.87 -7.39 4.70
C GLY A 28 -10.00 -6.71 5.74
N VAL A 29 -9.92 -5.38 5.74
CA VAL A 29 -9.13 -4.64 6.74
C VAL A 29 -9.89 -4.64 8.06
N ARG A 30 -9.27 -5.19 9.10
CA ARG A 30 -9.90 -5.39 10.41
C ARG A 30 -9.07 -4.81 11.55
N ASN A 31 -8.44 -3.67 11.31
CA ASN A 31 -7.65 -2.93 12.30
C ASN A 31 -8.19 -1.50 12.35
N ASN A 32 -8.42 -0.96 13.55
CA ASN A 32 -9.01 0.37 13.70
C ASN A 32 -8.14 1.49 13.12
N ALA A 33 -6.84 1.45 13.34
CA ALA A 33 -5.94 2.47 12.79
C ALA A 33 -5.92 2.42 11.27
N ALA A 34 -5.85 1.21 10.69
CA ALA A 34 -5.90 1.04 9.23
C ALA A 34 -7.22 1.54 8.66
N ARG A 35 -8.33 1.29 9.35
CA ARG A 35 -9.66 1.78 8.92
C ARG A 35 -9.69 3.32 8.86
N LEU A 36 -9.11 3.99 9.85
CA LEU A 36 -9.04 5.45 9.85
C LEU A 36 -8.23 5.96 8.65
N HIS A 37 -7.16 5.27 8.30
CA HIS A 37 -6.36 5.63 7.12
C HIS A 37 -7.16 5.42 5.83
N LEU A 38 -7.89 4.32 5.70
CA LEU A 38 -8.76 4.11 4.55
C LEU A 38 -9.78 5.24 4.40
N ARG A 39 -10.37 5.67 5.50
CA ARG A 39 -11.34 6.77 5.49
C ARG A 39 -10.73 8.10 5.08
N ALA A 40 -9.44 8.29 5.31
CA ALA A 40 -8.75 9.53 4.95
C ALA A 40 -8.32 9.58 3.48
N MET A 41 -8.35 8.46 2.78
CA MET A 41 -7.93 8.40 1.38
C MET A 41 -8.91 9.15 0.47
N LYS A 42 -8.33 9.79 -0.56
CA LYS A 42 -9.08 10.54 -1.57
C LYS A 42 -8.84 9.95 -2.95
N VAL A 43 -9.83 10.07 -3.83
CA VAL A 43 -9.67 9.70 -5.23
C VAL A 43 -8.48 10.44 -5.81
N GLY A 44 -7.59 9.71 -6.49
CA GLY A 44 -6.36 10.26 -7.05
C GLY A 44 -5.12 10.07 -6.17
N ASP A 45 -5.31 9.74 -4.88
CA ASP A 45 -4.17 9.39 -4.03
C ASP A 45 -3.50 8.14 -4.57
N GLU A 46 -2.19 8.04 -4.37
CA GLU A 46 -1.42 6.86 -4.77
C GLU A 46 -0.99 6.06 -3.55
N ALA A 47 -0.84 4.76 -3.74
CA ALA A 47 -0.43 3.84 -2.68
C ALA A 47 0.58 2.84 -3.21
N PHE A 48 1.58 2.51 -2.39
CA PHE A 48 2.45 1.38 -2.67
C PHE A 48 1.70 0.08 -2.38
N PHE A 49 1.85 -0.88 -3.29
CA PHE A 49 1.41 -2.26 -3.07
C PHE A 49 2.59 -3.00 -2.43
N TYR A 50 2.41 -3.42 -1.20
CA TYR A 50 3.47 -4.11 -0.45
C TYR A 50 3.09 -5.57 -0.26
N HIS A 51 3.95 -6.48 -0.72
CA HIS A 51 3.83 -7.91 -0.44
C HIS A 51 4.31 -8.17 0.98
N SER A 52 3.39 -8.57 1.86
CA SER A 52 3.73 -9.00 3.20
C SER A 52 4.09 -10.49 3.19
N MET A 53 4.55 -11.01 4.28
CA MET A 53 4.93 -12.41 4.47
C MET A 53 6.18 -12.78 3.67
N SER A 54 6.06 -13.57 2.59
CA SER A 54 7.22 -14.19 1.94
C SER A 54 8.18 -13.20 1.29
N ASP A 55 7.67 -12.26 0.49
CA ASP A 55 8.53 -11.33 -0.26
C ASP A 55 9.00 -10.14 0.56
N LYS A 56 8.12 -9.59 1.37
CA LYS A 56 8.37 -8.39 2.18
C LYS A 56 9.00 -7.27 1.36
N ALA A 57 8.26 -6.81 0.36
CA ALA A 57 8.75 -5.79 -0.58
C ALA A 57 7.63 -4.94 -1.16
N VAL A 58 7.96 -3.68 -1.46
CA VAL A 58 7.11 -2.81 -2.28
C VAL A 58 7.31 -3.23 -3.74
N VAL A 59 6.22 -3.58 -4.42
CA VAL A 59 6.30 -4.15 -5.77
C VAL A 59 5.62 -3.30 -6.84
N GLY A 60 4.71 -2.41 -6.46
CA GLY A 60 3.99 -1.61 -7.43
C GLY A 60 3.31 -0.40 -6.83
N ILE A 61 2.69 0.40 -7.70
CA ILE A 61 1.96 1.62 -7.34
C ILE A 61 0.51 1.45 -7.78
N MET A 62 -0.40 1.78 -6.88
CA MET A 62 -1.85 1.78 -7.12
C MET A 62 -2.38 3.21 -7.02
N ARG A 63 -3.58 3.41 -7.54
CA ARG A 63 -4.33 4.66 -7.39
C ARG A 63 -5.67 4.37 -6.73
N ILE A 64 -6.07 5.24 -5.81
CA ILE A 64 -7.40 5.18 -5.19
C ILE A 64 -8.41 5.74 -6.20
N THR A 65 -9.40 4.93 -6.55
CA THR A 65 -10.40 5.32 -7.55
C THR A 65 -11.79 5.51 -6.96
N ARG A 66 -12.02 5.06 -5.72
CA ARG A 66 -13.24 5.34 -4.96
C ARG A 66 -12.89 5.41 -3.49
N GLU A 67 -13.43 6.41 -2.81
CA GLU A 67 -13.20 6.63 -1.38
C GLU A 67 -13.89 5.56 -0.54
N ALA A 68 -13.61 5.56 0.77
CA ALA A 68 -14.09 4.54 1.68
C ALA A 68 -15.62 4.39 1.65
N ALA A 69 -16.07 3.15 1.56
CA ALA A 69 -17.47 2.76 1.60
C ALA A 69 -17.56 1.50 2.46
N PRO A 70 -18.78 1.10 2.89
CA PRO A 70 -18.90 -0.12 3.68
C PRO A 70 -18.25 -1.31 2.97
N ASP A 71 -17.50 -2.11 3.75
CA ASP A 71 -16.85 -3.30 3.26
C ASP A 71 -17.89 -4.31 2.80
N PRO A 72 -17.76 -4.90 1.60
CA PRO A 72 -18.75 -5.88 1.12
C PRO A 72 -18.90 -7.11 2.02
N LYS A 73 -17.86 -7.44 2.79
CA LYS A 73 -17.87 -8.61 3.69
C LYS A 73 -18.43 -8.28 5.06
N ASP A 74 -18.32 -7.03 5.52
CA ASP A 74 -18.78 -6.61 6.84
C ASP A 74 -18.92 -5.08 6.83
N GLY A 75 -20.16 -4.59 6.82
CA GLY A 75 -20.46 -3.16 6.71
C GLY A 75 -20.02 -2.29 7.88
N ASP A 76 -19.59 -2.89 9.01
CA ASP A 76 -18.99 -2.13 10.11
C ASP A 76 -17.57 -1.67 9.79
N TRP A 77 -16.96 -2.26 8.77
CA TRP A 77 -15.64 -1.92 8.27
C TRP A 77 -15.75 -1.24 6.91
N VAL A 78 -14.65 -0.73 6.39
CA VAL A 78 -14.68 0.00 5.12
C VAL A 78 -13.68 -0.57 4.14
N SER A 79 -13.93 -0.32 2.86
CA SER A 79 -13.01 -0.64 1.78
C SER A 79 -12.88 0.56 0.85
N VAL A 80 -11.78 0.64 0.12
CA VAL A 80 -11.59 1.59 -0.98
C VAL A 80 -11.41 0.79 -2.26
N ARG A 81 -11.64 1.44 -3.40
CA ARG A 81 -11.37 0.81 -4.68
C ARG A 81 -10.03 1.32 -5.21
N VAL A 82 -9.22 0.41 -5.73
CA VAL A 82 -7.90 0.72 -6.26
C VAL A 82 -7.72 0.14 -7.65
N GLU A 83 -6.85 0.80 -8.43
CA GLU A 83 -6.40 0.30 -9.73
C GLU A 83 -4.89 0.31 -9.78
N PRO A 84 -4.26 -0.62 -10.53
CA PRO A 84 -2.82 -0.59 -10.66
C PRO A 84 -2.38 0.57 -11.55
N VAL A 85 -1.28 1.21 -11.19
CA VAL A 85 -0.65 2.26 -12.02
C VAL A 85 0.51 1.66 -12.78
N ARG A 86 1.51 1.12 -12.04
CA ARG A 86 2.65 0.43 -12.65
C ARG A 86 3.42 -0.36 -11.61
N ALA A 87 4.10 -1.41 -12.05
CA ALA A 87 5.06 -2.11 -11.21
C ALA A 87 6.32 -1.25 -11.05
N LEU A 88 7.02 -1.41 -9.93
CA LEU A 88 8.36 -0.85 -9.80
C LEU A 88 9.31 -1.62 -10.72
N LYS A 89 10.34 -0.95 -11.25
CA LYS A 89 11.34 -1.62 -12.09
C LYS A 89 12.02 -2.75 -11.34
N ARG A 90 12.21 -2.57 -10.03
CA ARG A 90 12.63 -3.64 -9.13
C ARG A 90 11.91 -3.50 -7.80
N PRO A 91 11.59 -4.61 -7.12
CA PRO A 91 11.00 -4.53 -5.78
C PRO A 91 11.95 -3.84 -4.82
N VAL A 92 11.38 -3.09 -3.87
CA VAL A 92 12.14 -2.49 -2.77
C VAL A 92 11.83 -3.29 -1.53
N THR A 93 12.82 -4.05 -1.05
CA THR A 93 12.60 -4.97 0.06
C THR A 93 12.56 -4.26 1.40
N LEU A 94 11.91 -4.89 2.38
CA LEU A 94 11.90 -4.39 3.75
C LEU A 94 13.33 -4.24 4.29
N ALA A 95 14.22 -5.19 3.98
CA ALA A 95 15.61 -5.12 4.40
C ALA A 95 16.31 -3.87 3.85
N GLU A 96 16.08 -3.55 2.58
CA GLU A 96 16.64 -2.34 1.96
C GLU A 96 16.08 -1.08 2.62
N ILE A 97 14.78 -1.07 2.92
CA ILE A 97 14.14 0.07 3.59
C ILE A 97 14.73 0.26 4.99
N LYS A 98 14.91 -0.83 5.73
CA LYS A 98 15.51 -0.76 7.08
C LYS A 98 16.97 -0.28 7.05
N ALA A 99 17.67 -0.56 5.96
CA ALA A 99 19.07 -0.15 5.80
C ALA A 99 19.23 1.30 5.34
N GLU A 100 18.13 1.96 4.92
CA GLU A 100 18.17 3.33 4.41
C GLU A 100 17.91 4.32 5.55
N PRO A 101 18.91 5.12 5.97
CA PRO A 101 18.75 6.06 7.10
C PRO A 101 17.60 7.05 6.92
N SER A 102 17.35 7.52 5.70
CA SER A 102 16.28 8.49 5.45
C SER A 102 14.87 7.90 5.60
N LEU A 103 14.76 6.57 5.69
CA LEU A 103 13.48 5.87 5.88
C LEU A 103 13.31 5.33 7.30
N SER A 104 14.17 5.73 8.23
CA SER A 104 14.16 5.17 9.60
C SER A 104 12.85 5.41 10.35
N LYS A 105 12.08 6.42 9.97
CA LYS A 105 10.83 6.79 10.63
C LYS A 105 9.58 6.38 9.86
N ILE A 106 9.73 5.63 8.77
CA ILE A 106 8.58 5.20 7.98
C ILE A 106 7.66 4.29 8.81
N GLU A 107 6.34 4.46 8.64
CA GLU A 107 5.37 3.71 9.41
C GLU A 107 5.47 2.19 9.18
N LEU A 108 5.90 1.78 7.99
CA LEU A 108 6.17 0.37 7.70
C LEU A 108 7.11 -0.28 8.72
N ILE A 109 8.11 0.47 9.20
CA ILE A 109 9.06 0.00 10.21
C ILE A 109 8.50 0.22 11.61
N ARG A 110 7.99 1.44 11.88
CA ARG A 110 7.55 1.83 13.22
C ARG A 110 6.32 1.08 13.68
N GLN A 111 5.42 0.75 12.76
CA GLN A 111 4.16 0.08 13.04
C GLN A 111 4.06 -1.16 12.14
N SER A 112 4.91 -2.14 12.41
CA SER A 112 5.08 -3.31 11.54
C SER A 112 3.80 -4.13 11.34
N ARG A 113 2.81 -3.99 12.22
CA ARG A 113 1.54 -4.73 12.12
C ARG A 113 0.42 -3.93 11.48
N LEU A 114 0.68 -2.66 11.14
CA LEU A 114 -0.32 -1.81 10.52
C LEU A 114 -0.37 -2.12 9.01
N SER A 115 -1.54 -2.53 8.53
CA SER A 115 -1.69 -2.99 7.14
C SER A 115 -1.94 -1.85 6.14
N VAL A 116 -2.34 -0.68 6.61
CA VAL A 116 -2.55 0.51 5.78
C VAL A 116 -1.95 1.68 6.53
N ALA A 117 -1.00 2.36 5.93
CA ALA A 117 -0.25 3.42 6.60
C ALA A 117 0.02 4.59 5.66
N PRO A 118 0.13 5.82 6.21
CA PRO A 118 0.55 6.96 5.40
C PRO A 118 2.05 6.89 5.10
N VAL A 119 2.44 7.50 3.99
CA VAL A 119 3.83 7.62 3.57
C VAL A 119 4.10 9.09 3.30
N ARG A 120 5.15 9.66 3.89
CA ARG A 120 5.50 11.06 3.65
C ARG A 120 6.07 11.23 2.25
N ASP A 121 5.98 12.43 1.71
CA ASP A 121 6.43 12.72 0.34
C ASP A 121 7.90 12.35 0.13
N GLU A 122 8.79 12.68 1.06
CA GLU A 122 10.19 12.35 0.94
C GLU A 122 10.45 10.84 1.03
N GLU A 123 9.66 10.12 1.82
CA GLU A 123 9.73 8.66 1.90
C GLU A 123 9.25 8.03 0.60
N TRP A 124 8.17 8.55 0.06
CA TRP A 124 7.61 8.11 -1.21
C TRP A 124 8.64 8.23 -2.34
N ARG A 125 9.24 9.42 -2.45
CA ARG A 125 10.25 9.67 -3.49
C ARG A 125 11.47 8.79 -3.32
N LYS A 126 11.91 8.57 -2.08
CA LYS A 126 13.07 7.70 -1.81
C LYS A 126 12.81 6.26 -2.23
N ILE A 127 11.64 5.74 -1.91
CA ILE A 127 11.30 4.37 -2.32
C ILE A 127 11.18 4.26 -3.84
N LEU A 128 10.60 5.25 -4.51
CA LEU A 128 10.56 5.28 -5.97
C LEU A 128 11.98 5.25 -6.56
N ASP A 129 12.88 6.03 -6.01
CA ASP A 129 14.26 6.06 -6.45
C ASP A 129 14.94 4.70 -6.28
N MET A 130 14.76 4.08 -5.12
CA MET A 130 15.29 2.74 -4.82
C MET A 130 14.73 1.69 -5.77
N GLY A 131 13.49 1.85 -6.19
CA GLY A 131 12.82 0.95 -7.13
C GLY A 131 13.09 1.24 -8.59
N GLY A 132 13.95 2.21 -8.90
CA GLY A 132 14.29 2.57 -10.27
C GLY A 132 13.29 3.50 -10.96
N GLN A 133 12.42 4.15 -10.21
CA GLN A 133 11.37 5.06 -10.71
C GLN A 133 11.79 6.51 -10.46
N SER A 134 12.72 7.01 -11.14
CA SER A 134 13.13 8.39 -10.94
C SER A 134 12.57 9.35 -11.98
#